data_1f6d92325ea9b686dcf0de406d1cddfb
#
_entry.id   1f6d92325ea9b686dcf0de406d1cddfb
#
_cell.length_a   1.000
_cell.length_b   1.000
_cell.length_c   1.000
_cell.angle_alpha   90.00
_cell.angle_beta   90.00
_cell.angle_gamma   90.00
#
_symmetry.space_group_name_H-M   'P 1'
#
loop_
_entity.id
_entity.type
_entity.pdbx_description
1 polymer ?
#
loop_
_entity_poly.entity_id
_entity_poly.type
_entity_poly.pdbx_seq_one_letter_code
_entity_poly.pdbx_strand_id
1 'polypeptide(L)'
;MKLKTFRTIAPLLLLAGCAGAGAGPASERGFFTGIGAAVSGEDVRGAQRLESAAALQERAAQMAAERNTAAQAEAARTTAAVRASEQRLARLQRDLAAQRATLDRLRAERAQNPAAAAEGARLQSELDALERDRRAAAARAGGPSADQVQSIERRATEMDAALQRFGRI
;
A
#
# COMPACT_ATOMS: atom_id res chain seq x y z
N MET A 1 21.23 -10.72 -25.19
CA MET A 1 21.33 -9.36 -24.65
C MET A 1 20.50 -8.42 -25.49
N LYS A 2 19.32 -8.00 -25.03
CA LYS A 2 18.47 -6.98 -25.67
C LYS A 2 18.19 -5.91 -24.63
N LEU A 3 18.86 -4.75 -24.77
CA LEU A 3 18.60 -3.55 -23.98
C LEU A 3 17.21 -3.01 -24.35
N LYS A 4 16.30 -2.98 -23.38
CA LYS A 4 15.03 -2.26 -23.49
C LYS A 4 15.29 -0.82 -23.02
N THR A 5 15.30 0.10 -23.97
CA THR A 5 15.36 1.54 -23.79
C THR A 5 14.14 2.02 -22.98
N PHE A 6 14.41 2.53 -21.78
CA PHE A 6 13.44 3.25 -20.95
C PHE A 6 13.19 4.62 -21.60
N ARG A 7 12.01 4.80 -22.16
CA ARG A 7 11.52 6.07 -22.70
C ARG A 7 10.98 6.90 -21.52
N THR A 8 11.80 7.81 -21.00
CA THR A 8 11.40 8.84 -20.04
C THR A 8 10.46 9.82 -20.72
N ILE A 9 9.17 9.75 -20.42
CA ILE A 9 8.18 10.76 -20.79
C ILE A 9 8.28 11.86 -19.73
N ALA A 10 8.91 12.97 -20.08
CA ALA A 10 8.90 14.19 -19.30
C ALA A 10 7.51 14.86 -19.43
N PRO A 11 6.81 15.16 -18.31
CA PRO A 11 5.61 15.98 -18.38
C PRO A 11 6.01 17.44 -18.59
N LEU A 12 5.71 17.95 -19.77
CA LEU A 12 5.79 19.36 -20.11
C LEU A 12 4.71 20.10 -19.32
N LEU A 13 5.09 20.74 -18.22
CA LEU A 13 4.25 21.67 -17.45
C LEU A 13 4.02 22.91 -18.31
N LEU A 14 2.91 22.94 -19.03
CA LEU A 14 2.35 24.16 -19.63
C LEU A 14 1.85 25.06 -18.51
N LEU A 15 2.69 25.99 -18.06
CA LEU A 15 2.29 27.19 -17.33
C LEU A 15 1.52 28.10 -18.28
N ALA A 16 0.22 27.85 -18.43
CA ALA A 16 -0.70 28.81 -18.99
C ALA A 16 -0.82 29.99 -18.02
N GLY A 17 0.03 31.01 -18.24
CA GLY A 17 -0.14 32.30 -17.58
C GLY A 17 -1.47 32.90 -18.02
N CYS A 18 -2.46 32.94 -17.13
CA CYS A 18 -3.61 33.82 -17.26
C CYS A 18 -3.11 35.24 -17.18
N ALA A 19 -2.85 35.83 -18.34
CA ALA A 19 -2.77 37.29 -18.47
C ALA A 19 -4.18 37.84 -18.16
N GLY A 20 -4.47 38.10 -16.91
CA GLY A 20 -5.65 38.85 -16.48
C GLY A 20 -5.56 40.24 -17.06
N ALA A 21 -6.36 40.51 -18.08
CA ALA A 21 -6.57 41.85 -18.56
C ALA A 21 -7.22 42.64 -17.44
N GLY A 22 -6.52 43.58 -16.88
CA GLY A 22 -7.26 44.63 -16.33
C GLY A 22 -6.89 45.20 -15.03
N ALA A 23 -6.80 46.27 -14.74
CA ALA A 23 -6.60 47.22 -13.67
C ALA A 23 -5.14 47.34 -13.27
N GLY A 24 -4.37 48.08 -14.04
CA GLY A 24 -3.08 48.60 -13.59
C GLY A 24 -3.18 49.25 -12.22
N PRO A 25 -2.04 49.36 -11.50
CA PRO A 25 -2.01 49.88 -10.15
C PRO A 25 -2.65 51.28 -10.09
N ALA A 26 -3.29 51.58 -9.00
CA ALA A 26 -4.04 52.83 -8.78
C ALA A 26 -3.22 54.09 -9.07
N SER A 27 -1.90 54.01 -9.05
CA SER A 27 -0.94 55.08 -9.38
C SER A 27 -0.97 55.55 -10.85
N GLU A 28 -1.50 54.74 -11.76
CA GLU A 28 -1.58 55.11 -13.20
C GLU A 28 -2.95 55.65 -13.60
N ARG A 29 -3.90 55.66 -12.67
CA ARG A 29 -5.22 56.26 -12.91
C ARG A 29 -5.16 57.75 -12.68
N GLY A 30 -5.53 58.53 -13.71
CA GLY A 30 -5.60 59.99 -13.55
C GLY A 30 -6.51 60.38 -12.38
N PHE A 31 -6.19 61.51 -11.76
CA PHE A 31 -6.84 62.02 -10.54
C PHE A 31 -8.39 61.96 -10.55
N PHE A 32 -9.00 62.23 -11.67
CA PHE A 32 -10.47 62.19 -11.83
C PHE A 32 -11.04 60.77 -11.89
N THR A 33 -10.25 59.76 -12.36
CA THR A 33 -10.65 58.36 -12.39
C THR A 33 -10.59 57.77 -10.97
N GLY A 34 -9.60 58.18 -10.18
CA GLY A 34 -9.47 57.78 -8.77
C GLY A 34 -10.63 58.28 -7.90
N ILE A 35 -11.09 59.54 -8.09
CA ILE A 35 -12.24 60.10 -7.35
C ILE A 35 -13.54 59.37 -7.74
N GLY A 36 -13.73 59.04 -9.03
CA GLY A 36 -14.88 58.27 -9.51
C GLY A 36 -14.93 56.87 -8.92
N ALA A 37 -13.81 56.18 -8.84
CA ALA A 37 -13.69 54.86 -8.25
C ALA A 37 -13.94 54.84 -6.74
N ALA A 38 -13.43 55.86 -6.02
CA ALA A 38 -13.67 56.02 -4.59
C ALA A 38 -15.15 56.28 -4.25
N VAL A 39 -15.83 57.06 -5.10
CA VAL A 39 -17.27 57.38 -4.91
C VAL A 39 -18.15 56.20 -5.33
N SER A 40 -17.75 55.42 -6.34
CA SER A 40 -18.50 54.25 -6.79
C SER A 40 -18.30 53.00 -5.93
N GLY A 41 -17.36 53.02 -5.01
CA GLY A 41 -17.03 51.88 -4.15
C GLY A 41 -16.36 50.72 -4.89
N GLU A 42 -15.84 50.97 -6.09
CA GLU A 42 -15.17 49.92 -6.89
C GLU A 42 -13.88 49.38 -6.22
N ASP A 43 -13.12 50.28 -5.59
CA ASP A 43 -11.90 49.91 -4.86
C ASP A 43 -12.23 49.04 -3.61
N VAL A 44 -13.33 49.35 -2.91
CA VAL A 44 -13.79 48.53 -1.77
C VAL A 44 -14.27 47.16 -2.23
N ARG A 45 -15.00 47.10 -3.36
CA ARG A 45 -15.43 45.83 -3.95
C ARG A 45 -14.24 45.02 -4.48
N GLY A 46 -13.23 45.70 -5.03
CA GLY A 46 -11.96 45.08 -5.45
C GLY A 46 -11.22 44.44 -4.27
N ALA A 47 -11.06 45.17 -3.17
CA ALA A 47 -10.45 44.68 -1.94
C ALA A 47 -11.22 43.49 -1.36
N GLN A 48 -12.55 43.56 -1.26
CA GLN A 48 -13.38 42.46 -0.78
C GLN A 48 -13.28 41.20 -1.64
N ARG A 49 -13.13 41.32 -2.97
CA ARG A 49 -12.91 40.20 -3.87
C ARG A 49 -11.54 39.57 -3.63
N LEU A 50 -10.49 40.34 -3.42
CA LEU A 50 -9.15 39.84 -3.12
C LEU A 50 -9.12 39.13 -1.76
N GLU A 51 -9.75 39.71 -0.73
CA GLU A 51 -9.86 39.06 0.58
C GLU A 51 -10.63 37.74 0.51
N SER A 52 -11.75 37.70 -0.21
CA SER A 52 -12.51 36.47 -0.40
C SER A 52 -11.72 35.40 -1.19
N ALA A 53 -10.96 35.80 -2.22
CA ALA A 53 -10.10 34.92 -2.97
C ALA A 53 -8.95 34.38 -2.11
N ALA A 54 -8.32 35.21 -1.28
CA ALA A 54 -7.29 34.79 -0.34
C ALA A 54 -7.84 33.80 0.68
N ALA A 55 -9.02 34.09 1.27
CA ALA A 55 -9.65 33.14 2.21
C ALA A 55 -10.01 31.79 1.57
N LEU A 56 -10.43 31.79 0.29
CA LEU A 56 -10.67 30.54 -0.45
C LEU A 56 -9.37 29.77 -0.70
N GLN A 57 -8.28 30.45 -1.03
CA GLN A 57 -6.96 29.82 -1.21
C GLN A 57 -6.45 29.24 0.10
N GLU A 58 -6.59 29.95 1.21
CA GLU A 58 -6.19 29.41 2.52
C GLU A 58 -6.97 28.14 2.88
N ARG A 59 -8.29 28.16 2.69
CA ARG A 59 -9.13 26.95 2.91
C ARG A 59 -8.73 25.80 1.98
N ALA A 60 -8.46 26.08 0.72
CA ALA A 60 -7.99 25.06 -0.23
C ALA A 60 -6.63 24.48 0.19
N ALA A 61 -5.72 25.33 0.65
CA ALA A 61 -4.42 24.90 1.16
C ALA A 61 -4.55 24.05 2.44
N GLN A 62 -5.42 24.43 3.36
CA GLN A 62 -5.71 23.63 4.57
C GLN A 62 -6.28 22.27 4.22
N MET A 63 -7.29 22.22 3.35
CA MET A 63 -7.87 20.95 2.90
C MET A 63 -6.85 20.08 2.15
N ALA A 64 -5.96 20.67 1.37
CA ALA A 64 -4.88 19.93 0.70
C ALA A 64 -3.87 19.38 1.70
N ALA A 65 -3.51 20.13 2.73
CA ALA A 65 -2.63 19.69 3.81
C ALA A 65 -3.26 18.53 4.61
N GLU A 66 -4.54 18.63 4.96
CA GLU A 66 -5.28 17.57 5.65
C GLU A 66 -5.36 16.28 4.82
N ARG A 67 -5.65 16.39 3.52
CA ARG A 67 -5.65 15.22 2.61
C ARG A 67 -4.27 14.60 2.51
N ASN A 68 -3.22 15.41 2.47
CA ASN A 68 -1.85 14.92 2.39
C ASN A 68 -1.44 14.17 3.66
N THR A 69 -1.78 14.70 4.83
CA THR A 69 -1.52 14.02 6.12
C THR A 69 -2.32 12.73 6.24
N ALA A 70 -3.58 12.72 5.82
CA ALA A 70 -4.40 11.51 5.80
C ALA A 70 -3.83 10.44 4.85
N ALA A 71 -3.43 10.82 3.63
CA ALA A 71 -2.82 9.91 2.67
C ALA A 71 -1.48 9.34 3.17
N GLN A 72 -0.65 10.16 3.81
CA GLN A 72 0.60 9.70 4.43
C GLN A 72 0.34 8.71 5.57
N ALA A 73 -0.67 8.97 6.41
CA ALA A 73 -1.04 8.07 7.49
C ALA A 73 -1.57 6.73 6.96
N GLU A 74 -2.35 6.73 5.89
CA GLU A 74 -2.84 5.53 5.23
C GLU A 74 -1.69 4.73 4.59
N ALA A 75 -0.78 5.40 3.88
CA ALA A 75 0.41 4.77 3.30
C ALA A 75 1.30 4.13 4.39
N ALA A 76 1.47 4.80 5.52
CA ALA A 76 2.22 4.25 6.66
C ALA A 76 1.55 3.00 7.25
N ARG A 77 0.21 3.01 7.41
CA ARG A 77 -0.57 1.85 7.88
C ARG A 77 -0.45 0.68 6.92
N THR A 78 -0.59 0.93 5.62
CA THR A 78 -0.46 -0.11 4.58
C THR A 78 0.94 -0.72 4.59
N THR A 79 1.98 0.11 4.67
CA THR A 79 3.37 -0.35 4.75
C THR A 79 3.60 -1.19 6.01
N ALA A 80 3.06 -0.79 7.15
CA ALA A 80 3.16 -1.54 8.41
C ALA A 80 2.44 -2.90 8.31
N ALA A 81 1.25 -2.94 7.69
CA ALA A 81 0.49 -4.17 7.48
C ALA A 81 1.23 -5.16 6.56
N VAL A 82 1.85 -4.67 5.48
CA VAL A 82 2.66 -5.50 4.58
C VAL A 82 3.86 -6.07 5.33
N ARG A 83 4.62 -5.26 6.06
CA ARG A 83 5.76 -5.73 6.88
C ARG A 83 5.35 -6.77 7.91
N ALA A 84 4.21 -6.58 8.58
CA ALA A 84 3.69 -7.57 9.53
C ALA A 84 3.37 -8.90 8.84
N SER A 85 2.75 -8.86 7.66
CA SER A 85 2.45 -10.05 6.86
C SER A 85 3.72 -10.76 6.36
N GLU A 86 4.75 -10.02 5.96
CA GLU A 86 6.06 -10.58 5.58
C GLU A 86 6.74 -11.28 6.76
N GLN A 87 6.71 -10.68 7.95
CA GLN A 87 7.25 -11.30 9.15
C GLN A 87 6.52 -12.60 9.52
N ARG A 88 5.19 -12.63 9.36
CA ARG A 88 4.37 -13.84 9.56
C ARG A 88 4.76 -14.93 8.57
N LEU A 89 4.93 -14.60 7.29
CA LEU A 89 5.40 -15.56 6.27
C LEU A 89 6.82 -16.09 6.57
N ALA A 90 7.70 -15.26 7.10
CA ALA A 90 9.04 -15.70 7.50
C ALA A 90 9.03 -16.65 8.71
N ARG A 91 8.11 -16.47 9.66
CA ARG A 91 7.87 -17.43 10.76
C ARG A 91 7.31 -18.73 10.20
N LEU A 92 6.28 -18.64 9.37
CA LEU A 92 5.64 -19.79 8.74
C LEU A 92 6.63 -20.64 7.94
N GLN A 93 7.60 -20.02 7.27
CA GLN A 93 8.66 -20.74 6.59
C GLN A 93 9.48 -21.63 7.53
N ARG A 94 9.81 -21.14 8.71
CA ARG A 94 10.55 -21.91 9.74
C ARG A 94 9.70 -23.04 10.30
N ASP A 95 8.43 -22.77 10.54
CA ASP A 95 7.50 -23.76 11.08
C ASP A 95 7.26 -24.91 10.09
N LEU A 96 7.05 -24.60 8.80
CA LEU A 96 6.93 -25.61 7.74
C LEU A 96 8.22 -26.43 7.58
N ALA A 97 9.39 -25.81 7.71
CA ALA A 97 10.65 -26.56 7.68
C ALA A 97 10.79 -27.51 8.88
N ALA A 98 10.39 -27.10 10.07
CA ALA A 98 10.37 -27.95 11.27
C ALA A 98 9.36 -29.11 11.13
N GLN A 99 8.17 -28.81 10.58
CA GLN A 99 7.15 -29.83 10.31
C GLN A 99 7.64 -30.87 9.29
N ARG A 100 8.35 -30.41 8.24
CA ARG A 100 8.98 -31.32 7.25
C ARG A 100 10.00 -32.25 7.92
N ALA A 101 10.91 -31.70 8.72
CA ALA A 101 11.89 -32.51 9.44
C ALA A 101 11.22 -33.53 10.39
N THR A 102 10.13 -33.12 11.04
CA THR A 102 9.34 -34.01 11.89
C THR A 102 8.70 -35.14 11.08
N LEU A 103 8.08 -34.82 9.94
CA LEU A 103 7.49 -35.82 9.05
C LEU A 103 8.53 -36.84 8.54
N ASP A 104 9.70 -36.36 8.10
CA ASP A 104 10.77 -37.20 7.60
C ASP A 104 11.26 -38.18 8.68
N ARG A 105 11.42 -37.69 9.93
CA ARG A 105 11.77 -38.57 11.07
C ARG A 105 10.69 -39.62 11.32
N LEU A 106 9.42 -39.21 11.40
CA LEU A 106 8.30 -40.12 11.66
C LEU A 106 8.14 -41.17 10.54
N ARG A 107 8.38 -40.79 9.30
CA ARG A 107 8.37 -41.72 8.16
C ARG A 107 9.52 -42.75 8.25
N ALA A 108 10.73 -42.30 8.63
CA ALA A 108 11.86 -43.20 8.83
C ALA A 108 11.59 -44.21 9.96
N GLU A 109 11.04 -43.76 11.09
CA GLU A 109 10.66 -44.61 12.23
C GLU A 109 9.59 -45.67 11.86
N ARG A 110 8.72 -45.36 10.87
CA ARG A 110 7.58 -46.20 10.48
C ARG A 110 7.70 -46.80 9.10
N ALA A 111 8.89 -46.87 8.54
CA ALA A 111 9.13 -47.34 7.18
C ALA A 111 8.62 -48.78 6.91
N GLN A 112 8.50 -49.59 7.95
CA GLN A 112 8.01 -50.98 7.88
C GLN A 112 6.46 -51.07 7.88
N ASN A 113 5.74 -49.99 8.14
CA ASN A 113 4.27 -50.00 8.21
C ASN A 113 3.69 -49.43 6.91
N PRO A 114 3.02 -50.19 6.07
CA PRO A 114 2.48 -49.76 4.78
C PRO A 114 1.34 -48.72 4.95
N ALA A 115 0.54 -48.81 6.02
CA ALA A 115 -0.50 -47.83 6.29
C ALA A 115 0.13 -46.46 6.67
N ALA A 116 1.19 -46.45 7.46
CA ALA A 116 1.94 -45.24 7.80
C ALA A 116 2.64 -44.67 6.57
N ALA A 117 3.10 -45.47 5.64
CA ALA A 117 3.71 -44.99 4.39
C ALA A 117 2.69 -44.18 3.55
N ALA A 118 1.46 -44.65 3.41
CA ALA A 118 0.41 -43.97 2.68
C ALA A 118 0.02 -42.62 3.34
N GLU A 119 -0.16 -42.59 4.66
CA GLU A 119 -0.49 -41.36 5.40
C GLU A 119 0.70 -40.39 5.37
N GLY A 120 1.94 -40.87 5.50
CA GLY A 120 3.14 -40.01 5.36
C GLY A 120 3.27 -39.39 3.98
N ALA A 121 2.89 -40.09 2.90
CA ALA A 121 2.87 -39.53 1.55
C ALA A 121 1.80 -38.44 1.39
N ARG A 122 0.63 -38.64 2.00
CA ARG A 122 -0.43 -37.64 2.02
C ARG A 122 0.02 -36.36 2.74
N LEU A 123 0.57 -36.48 3.95
CA LEU A 123 1.06 -35.34 4.72
C LEU A 123 2.18 -34.58 3.99
N GLN A 124 3.07 -35.32 3.27
CA GLN A 124 4.09 -34.72 2.41
C GLN A 124 3.46 -33.84 1.33
N SER A 125 2.43 -34.35 0.64
CA SER A 125 1.73 -33.60 -0.41
C SER A 125 1.07 -32.32 0.11
N GLU A 126 0.49 -32.39 1.31
CA GLU A 126 -0.12 -31.25 1.99
C GLU A 126 0.93 -30.19 2.39
N LEU A 127 2.08 -30.60 2.92
CA LEU A 127 3.21 -29.70 3.21
C LEU A 127 3.74 -29.01 1.95
N ASP A 128 3.91 -29.77 0.86
CA ASP A 128 4.35 -29.19 -0.42
C ASP A 128 3.34 -28.18 -0.98
N ALA A 129 2.05 -28.40 -0.76
CA ALA A 129 1.00 -27.43 -1.11
C ALA A 129 1.10 -26.15 -0.26
N LEU A 130 1.25 -26.28 1.05
CA LEU A 130 1.45 -25.13 1.95
C LEU A 130 2.69 -24.31 1.60
N GLU A 131 3.80 -24.96 1.25
CA GLU A 131 5.00 -24.26 0.81
C GLU A 131 4.79 -23.51 -0.51
N ARG A 132 4.06 -24.10 -1.46
CA ARG A 132 3.70 -23.41 -2.72
C ARG A 132 2.84 -22.19 -2.43
N ASP A 133 1.80 -22.32 -1.59
CA ASP A 133 0.90 -21.22 -1.23
C ASP A 133 1.67 -20.09 -0.53
N ARG A 134 2.59 -20.42 0.40
CA ARG A 134 3.47 -19.44 1.06
C ARG A 134 4.35 -18.71 0.05
N ARG A 135 4.99 -19.43 -0.89
CA ARG A 135 5.84 -18.81 -1.92
C ARG A 135 5.02 -17.90 -2.83
N ALA A 136 3.82 -18.33 -3.22
CA ALA A 136 2.91 -17.52 -4.03
C ALA A 136 2.48 -16.24 -3.31
N ALA A 137 2.19 -16.33 -2.00
CA ALA A 137 1.87 -15.17 -1.18
C ALA A 137 3.04 -14.20 -1.08
N ALA A 138 4.27 -14.70 -0.90
CA ALA A 138 5.49 -13.88 -0.82
C ALA A 138 5.86 -13.21 -2.16
N ALA A 139 5.52 -13.83 -3.29
CA ALA A 139 5.83 -13.30 -4.63
C ALA A 139 4.79 -12.30 -5.15
N ARG A 140 3.73 -12.03 -4.39
CA ARG A 140 2.63 -11.18 -4.84
C ARG A 140 3.06 -9.72 -4.96
N ALA A 141 2.79 -9.11 -6.11
CA ALA A 141 2.98 -7.67 -6.31
C ALA A 141 2.07 -6.88 -5.34
N GLY A 142 2.65 -5.93 -4.61
CA GLY A 142 1.94 -5.18 -3.56
C GLY A 142 1.99 -5.81 -2.17
N GLY A 143 2.69 -6.95 -2.02
CA GLY A 143 2.85 -7.67 -0.76
C GLY A 143 1.77 -8.72 -0.47
N PRO A 144 2.00 -9.56 0.55
CA PRO A 144 1.06 -10.60 0.95
C PRO A 144 -0.18 -9.99 1.62
N SER A 145 -1.38 -10.48 1.26
CA SER A 145 -2.61 -10.07 1.95
C SER A 145 -2.71 -10.76 3.32
N ALA A 146 -3.26 -10.03 4.31
CA ALA A 146 -3.44 -10.55 5.67
C ALA A 146 -4.30 -11.82 5.69
N ASP A 147 -5.40 -11.86 4.93
CA ASP A 147 -6.31 -12.99 4.86
C ASP A 147 -5.66 -14.24 4.27
N GLN A 148 -4.84 -14.05 3.23
CA GLN A 148 -4.10 -15.14 2.62
C GLN A 148 -3.08 -15.73 3.59
N VAL A 149 -2.33 -14.90 4.30
CA VAL A 149 -1.37 -15.33 5.32
C VAL A 149 -2.09 -16.08 6.44
N GLN A 150 -3.21 -15.55 6.93
CA GLN A 150 -4.02 -16.20 7.98
C GLN A 150 -4.57 -17.56 7.53
N SER A 151 -4.99 -17.69 6.27
CA SER A 151 -5.45 -18.96 5.72
C SER A 151 -4.33 -20.02 5.73
N ILE A 152 -3.12 -19.64 5.32
CA ILE A 152 -1.97 -20.56 5.32
C ILE A 152 -1.57 -20.93 6.74
N GLU A 153 -1.58 -19.99 7.69
CA GLU A 153 -1.29 -20.25 9.12
C GLU A 153 -2.28 -21.25 9.74
N ARG A 154 -3.57 -21.12 9.47
CA ARG A 154 -4.58 -22.09 9.94
C ARG A 154 -4.28 -23.49 9.44
N ARG A 155 -4.02 -23.63 8.13
CA ARG A 155 -3.68 -24.92 7.52
C ARG A 155 -2.36 -25.50 8.07
N ALA A 156 -1.36 -24.64 8.36
CA ALA A 156 -0.13 -25.06 9.01
C ALA A 156 -0.37 -25.59 10.43
N THR A 157 -1.28 -24.97 11.19
CA THR A 157 -1.70 -25.47 12.51
C THR A 157 -2.42 -26.82 12.41
N GLU A 158 -3.30 -26.97 11.42
CA GLU A 158 -3.98 -28.25 11.14
C GLU A 158 -2.98 -29.35 10.76
N MET A 159 -1.95 -29.00 10.00
CA MET A 159 -0.84 -29.89 9.66
C MET A 159 -0.06 -30.34 10.90
N ASP A 160 0.25 -29.43 11.83
CA ASP A 160 0.91 -29.79 13.08
C ASP A 160 0.10 -30.80 13.89
N ALA A 161 -1.22 -30.57 14.01
CA ALA A 161 -2.12 -31.52 14.65
C ALA A 161 -2.19 -32.88 13.92
N ALA A 162 -2.07 -32.91 12.61
CA ALA A 162 -2.01 -34.15 11.82
C ALA A 162 -0.69 -34.88 12.04
N LEU A 163 0.44 -34.20 12.10
CA LEU A 163 1.75 -34.77 12.43
C LEU A 163 1.78 -35.37 13.82
N GLN A 164 1.18 -34.70 14.82
CA GLN A 164 1.07 -35.23 16.17
C GLN A 164 0.20 -36.51 16.23
N ARG A 165 -0.88 -36.58 15.43
CA ARG A 165 -1.67 -37.82 15.32
C ARG A 165 -0.87 -38.91 14.64
N PHE A 166 -0.22 -38.60 13.54
CA PHE A 166 0.66 -39.52 12.84
C PHE A 166 1.80 -40.06 13.74
N GLY A 167 2.32 -39.22 14.64
CA GLY A 167 3.30 -39.60 15.65
C GLY A 167 2.80 -40.62 16.70
N ARG A 168 1.48 -40.78 16.87
CA ARG A 168 0.86 -41.66 17.87
C ARG A 168 0.42 -43.05 17.31
N ILE A 169 0.37 -43.22 16.00
CA ILE A 169 0.07 -44.48 15.32
C ILE A 169 1.31 -45.38 15.30
#